data_cf684ec5a82808eef0a6e6226d2b38e9
#
_entry.id   cf684ec5a82808eef0a6e6226d2b38e9
#
_cell.length_a   1.000
_cell.length_b   1.000
_cell.length_c   1.000
_cell.angle_alpha   90.00
_cell.angle_beta   90.00
_cell.angle_gamma   90.00
#
_symmetry.space_group_name_H-M   'P 1'
#
loop_
_entity.id
_entity.type
_entity.pdbx_description
1 polymer ?
#
loop_
_entity_poly.entity_id
_entity_poly.type
_entity_poly.pdbx_seq_one_letter_code
_entity_poly.pdbx_strand_id
1 'polypeptide(L)'
;MRCIQGSDAHRLSMDERNEKYLGIGDRTTEIFVEERSFEAIREIFQSADHARSRPYRGPAIEVYDYVQSARENGSNATQAFHVTLKDKLDPVLSDICAMSNSEGGTLYLGVSADPTQPPVGVDNLSRTIESLQNAIASKIAPTPEVAIDALESQSRIVVRVQVARGNDLPYAIDGSKIYIRTGAETTLARRDEIVQLVTRNLPVASAVSVPANVATNAQADMREPNH
;
A
#
# COMPACT_ATOMS: atom_id res chain seq x y z
N MET A 1 -44.00 -28.11 -2.94
CA MET A 1 -43.77 -27.76 -1.51
C MET A 1 -42.66 -26.71 -1.47
N ARG A 2 -42.88 -25.57 -0.87
CA ARG A 2 -41.89 -24.50 -0.80
C ARG A 2 -40.99 -24.72 0.39
N CYS A 3 -39.65 -24.78 0.18
CA CYS A 3 -38.69 -24.92 1.26
C CYS A 3 -38.19 -23.55 1.67
N ILE A 4 -38.23 -23.24 2.96
CA ILE A 4 -37.56 -22.10 3.56
C ILE A 4 -36.25 -22.61 4.14
N GLN A 5 -35.20 -21.85 3.94
CA GLN A 5 -33.93 -22.12 4.59
C GLN A 5 -33.91 -21.37 5.93
N GLY A 6 -33.73 -22.07 7.01
CA GLY A 6 -33.50 -21.51 8.35
C GLY A 6 -32.20 -22.03 8.93
N SER A 7 -31.67 -21.36 9.95
CA SER A 7 -30.42 -21.78 10.61
C SER A 7 -30.59 -23.03 11.48
N ASP A 8 -31.84 -23.40 11.85
CA ASP A 8 -32.15 -24.44 12.88
C ASP A 8 -31.29 -24.24 14.15
N ALA A 9 -31.17 -22.96 14.54
CA ALA A 9 -30.23 -22.57 15.58
C ALA A 9 -30.79 -22.74 16.97
N HIS A 10 -30.01 -23.37 17.83
CA HIS A 10 -30.26 -23.46 19.27
C HIS A 10 -29.36 -22.48 20.06
N ARG A 11 -28.66 -21.56 19.37
CA ARG A 11 -27.70 -20.61 19.93
C ARG A 11 -27.90 -19.23 19.32
N LEU A 12 -27.49 -18.19 20.03
CA LEU A 12 -27.60 -16.80 19.55
C LEU A 12 -26.54 -16.49 18.46
N SER A 13 -25.37 -17.10 18.56
CA SER A 13 -24.26 -16.92 17.59
C SER A 13 -23.69 -18.25 17.15
N MET A 14 -23.04 -18.27 15.99
CA MET A 14 -22.32 -19.44 15.48
C MET A 14 -21.22 -19.89 16.48
N ASP A 15 -20.94 -21.18 16.52
CA ASP A 15 -19.84 -21.73 17.30
C ASP A 15 -18.51 -21.59 16.53
N GLU A 16 -17.60 -20.79 17.04
CA GLU A 16 -16.28 -20.55 16.41
C GLU A 16 -15.44 -21.83 16.25
N ARG A 17 -15.72 -22.86 17.03
CA ARG A 17 -14.99 -24.14 16.97
C ARG A 17 -15.63 -25.16 16.04
N ASN A 18 -16.88 -24.96 15.66
CA ASN A 18 -17.61 -25.89 14.82
C ASN A 18 -18.65 -25.15 13.96
N GLU A 19 -18.29 -24.83 12.73
CA GLU A 19 -19.13 -24.13 11.75
C GLU A 19 -20.48 -24.82 11.43
N LYS A 20 -20.67 -26.08 11.87
CA LYS A 20 -21.94 -26.78 11.72
C LYS A 20 -23.02 -26.27 12.70
N TYR A 21 -22.61 -25.64 13.79
CA TYR A 21 -23.54 -25.10 14.79
C TYR A 21 -23.81 -23.63 14.53
N LEU A 22 -24.83 -23.38 13.74
CA LEU A 22 -25.25 -22.05 13.33
C LEU A 22 -25.97 -21.29 14.46
N GLY A 23 -25.81 -19.97 14.46
CA GLY A 23 -26.57 -19.05 15.28
C GLY A 23 -27.89 -18.61 14.64
N ILE A 24 -28.70 -17.87 15.38
CA ILE A 24 -29.92 -17.25 14.85
C ILE A 24 -29.55 -16.24 13.78
N GLY A 25 -30.13 -16.38 12.58
CA GLY A 25 -29.89 -15.46 11.46
C GLY A 25 -28.75 -15.86 10.51
N ASP A 26 -27.95 -16.88 10.82
CA ASP A 26 -26.84 -17.32 9.95
C ASP A 26 -27.34 -17.95 8.63
N ARG A 27 -28.56 -18.49 8.64
CA ARG A 27 -29.26 -18.91 7.42
C ARG A 27 -30.64 -18.30 7.41
N THR A 28 -30.89 -17.44 6.45
CA THR A 28 -32.16 -16.75 6.29
C THR A 28 -32.68 -16.92 4.85
N THR A 29 -33.96 -16.72 4.69
CA THR A 29 -34.63 -16.70 3.38
C THR A 29 -35.08 -15.28 3.09
N GLU A 30 -34.68 -14.76 1.93
CA GLU A 30 -35.16 -13.49 1.40
C GLU A 30 -36.45 -13.72 0.65
N ILE A 31 -37.47 -12.89 0.95
CA ILE A 31 -38.76 -12.92 0.27
C ILE A 31 -39.07 -11.54 -0.29
N PHE A 32 -39.60 -11.52 -1.52
CA PHE A 32 -39.98 -10.31 -2.23
C PHE A 32 -41.48 -10.06 -2.01
N VAL A 33 -41.81 -9.02 -1.26
CA VAL A 33 -43.17 -8.58 -0.93
C VAL A 33 -43.35 -7.12 -1.39
N GLU A 34 -44.55 -6.77 -1.82
CA GLU A 34 -44.90 -5.39 -2.17
C GLU A 34 -45.02 -4.54 -0.93
N GLU A 35 -45.53 -5.13 0.14
CA GLU A 35 -45.63 -4.46 1.43
C GLU A 35 -45.23 -5.41 2.57
N ARG A 36 -44.77 -4.82 3.71
CA ARG A 36 -44.35 -5.59 4.88
C ARG A 36 -45.55 -5.92 5.76
N SER A 37 -46.41 -6.85 5.27
CA SER A 37 -47.58 -7.33 6.00
C SER A 37 -47.56 -8.85 6.16
N PHE A 38 -48.27 -9.39 7.13
CA PHE A 38 -48.41 -10.82 7.33
C PHE A 38 -49.16 -11.44 6.14
N GLU A 39 -50.15 -10.74 5.60
CA GLU A 39 -50.94 -11.16 4.46
C GLU A 39 -50.08 -11.35 3.22
N ALA A 40 -49.17 -10.42 2.93
CA ALA A 40 -48.25 -10.50 1.82
C ALA A 40 -47.29 -11.69 1.95
N ILE A 41 -46.80 -11.96 3.17
CA ILE A 41 -45.98 -13.15 3.44
C ILE A 41 -46.79 -14.43 3.23
N ARG A 42 -48.03 -14.52 3.78
CA ARG A 42 -48.90 -15.66 3.62
C ARG A 42 -49.21 -15.95 2.14
N GLU A 43 -49.49 -14.90 1.36
CA GLU A 43 -49.72 -15.03 -0.09
C GLU A 43 -48.54 -15.68 -0.82
N ILE A 44 -47.31 -15.29 -0.51
CA ILE A 44 -46.12 -15.89 -1.09
C ILE A 44 -46.05 -17.40 -0.81
N PHE A 45 -46.36 -17.82 0.42
CA PHE A 45 -46.36 -19.25 0.78
C PHE A 45 -47.51 -20.06 0.13
N GLN A 46 -48.59 -19.39 -0.19
CA GLN A 46 -49.72 -20.01 -0.89
C GLN A 46 -49.62 -19.97 -2.42
N SER A 47 -48.83 -19.04 -2.98
CA SER A 47 -48.65 -18.90 -4.42
C SER A 47 -47.70 -19.98 -5.00
N ALA A 48 -47.81 -20.23 -6.28
CA ALA A 48 -46.92 -21.13 -7.02
C ALA A 48 -45.65 -20.38 -7.54
N ASP A 49 -45.54 -19.08 -7.30
CA ASP A 49 -44.41 -18.29 -7.76
C ASP A 49 -43.19 -18.47 -6.86
N HIS A 50 -42.27 -19.34 -7.29
CA HIS A 50 -41.05 -19.65 -6.57
C HIS A 50 -39.95 -18.57 -6.76
N ALA A 51 -40.11 -17.64 -7.72
CA ALA A 51 -39.12 -16.56 -7.96
C ALA A 51 -39.12 -15.51 -6.83
N ARG A 52 -40.22 -15.40 -6.07
CA ARG A 52 -40.38 -14.44 -4.96
C ARG A 52 -39.69 -14.89 -3.65
N SER A 53 -38.94 -15.98 -3.64
CA SER A 53 -38.18 -16.40 -2.46
C SER A 53 -36.85 -17.03 -2.86
N ARG A 54 -35.78 -16.67 -2.16
CA ARG A 54 -34.45 -17.24 -2.37
C ARG A 54 -33.68 -17.30 -1.04
N PRO A 55 -32.67 -18.18 -0.92
CA PRO A 55 -31.74 -18.11 0.20
C PRO A 55 -31.08 -16.74 0.25
N TYR A 56 -31.11 -16.09 1.41
CA TYR A 56 -30.41 -14.84 1.62
C TYR A 56 -28.90 -15.14 1.72
N ARG A 57 -28.12 -14.47 0.91
CA ARG A 57 -26.66 -14.62 0.87
C ARG A 57 -25.91 -13.50 1.60
N GLY A 58 -26.65 -12.65 2.33
CA GLY A 58 -26.12 -11.42 2.89
C GLY A 58 -26.11 -10.28 1.85
N PRO A 59 -25.92 -9.02 2.27
CA PRO A 59 -25.50 -8.02 1.33
C PRO A 59 -24.23 -8.56 0.69
N ALA A 60 -24.11 -8.48 -0.63
CA ALA A 60 -22.81 -8.63 -1.27
C ALA A 60 -21.95 -7.56 -0.60
N ILE A 61 -21.09 -7.98 0.33
CA ILE A 61 -20.02 -7.10 0.77
C ILE A 61 -19.22 -6.94 -0.50
N GLU A 62 -19.38 -5.81 -1.17
CA GLU A 62 -18.43 -5.41 -2.20
C GLU A 62 -17.11 -5.27 -1.45
N VAL A 63 -16.33 -6.35 -1.46
CA VAL A 63 -14.98 -6.32 -0.93
C VAL A 63 -14.27 -5.29 -1.80
N TYR A 64 -14.00 -4.14 -1.19
CA TYR A 64 -13.34 -3.05 -1.90
C TYR A 64 -11.99 -3.57 -2.41
N ASP A 65 -11.85 -3.65 -3.73
CA ASP A 65 -10.61 -4.08 -4.37
C ASP A 65 -9.63 -2.91 -4.41
N TYR A 66 -8.79 -2.84 -3.39
CA TYR A 66 -7.75 -1.81 -3.28
C TYR A 66 -6.76 -1.83 -4.43
N VAL A 67 -6.48 -3.02 -4.99
CA VAL A 67 -5.57 -3.17 -6.13
C VAL A 67 -6.22 -2.60 -7.39
N GLN A 68 -7.49 -2.89 -7.62
CA GLN A 68 -8.22 -2.35 -8.77
C GLN A 68 -8.31 -0.82 -8.70
N SER A 69 -8.63 -0.27 -7.54
CA SER A 69 -8.64 1.18 -7.33
C SER A 69 -7.27 1.83 -7.52
N ALA A 70 -6.20 1.17 -7.08
CA ALA A 70 -4.84 1.64 -7.34
C ALA A 70 -4.52 1.67 -8.84
N ARG A 71 -4.92 0.64 -9.59
CA ARG A 71 -4.69 0.54 -11.05
C ARG A 71 -5.40 1.62 -11.85
N GLU A 72 -6.57 2.08 -11.41
CA GLU A 72 -7.28 3.21 -12.02
C GLU A 72 -6.47 4.50 -11.98
N ASN A 73 -5.62 4.69 -10.97
CA ASN A 73 -4.68 5.80 -10.88
C ASN A 73 -3.40 5.58 -11.69
N GLY A 74 -3.12 4.35 -12.13
CA GLY A 74 -1.96 3.96 -12.90
C GLY A 74 -0.62 4.12 -12.16
N SER A 75 0.47 3.90 -12.90
CA SER A 75 1.83 4.18 -12.39
C SER A 75 2.08 5.67 -12.26
N ASN A 76 2.72 6.08 -11.16
CA ASN A 76 3.03 7.48 -10.88
C ASN A 76 4.28 7.59 -9.98
N ALA A 77 4.57 8.77 -9.42
CA ALA A 77 5.74 9.00 -8.59
C ALA A 77 5.81 8.11 -7.34
N THR A 78 4.67 7.72 -6.79
CA THR A 78 4.55 6.92 -5.56
C THR A 78 3.91 5.56 -5.77
N GLN A 79 3.66 5.15 -7.03
CA GLN A 79 2.99 3.90 -7.32
C GLN A 79 3.57 3.20 -8.54
N ALA A 80 3.87 1.90 -8.42
CA ALA A 80 4.39 1.06 -9.50
C ALA A 80 3.75 -0.33 -9.50
N PHE A 81 3.74 -0.97 -10.67
CA PHE A 81 3.15 -2.29 -10.89
C PHE A 81 4.11 -3.18 -11.64
N HIS A 82 4.21 -4.45 -11.23
CA HIS A 82 5.00 -5.49 -11.88
C HIS A 82 4.17 -6.75 -12.07
N VAL A 83 4.04 -7.19 -13.30
CA VAL A 83 3.20 -8.37 -13.66
C VAL A 83 3.81 -9.66 -13.16
N THR A 84 5.15 -9.78 -13.21
CA THR A 84 5.86 -11.01 -12.88
C THR A 84 7.16 -10.75 -12.16
N LEU A 85 7.56 -11.71 -11.32
CA LEU A 85 8.85 -11.73 -10.63
C LEU A 85 9.77 -12.84 -11.19
N LYS A 86 9.31 -13.57 -12.20
CA LYS A 86 9.85 -14.89 -12.56
C LYS A 86 11.35 -14.93 -12.86
N ASP A 87 12.00 -13.82 -13.24
CA ASP A 87 13.44 -13.85 -13.56
C ASP A 87 14.21 -12.56 -13.27
N LYS A 88 13.56 -11.51 -12.81
CA LYS A 88 14.21 -10.19 -12.63
C LYS A 88 13.64 -9.43 -11.44
N LEU A 89 14.26 -9.62 -10.27
CA LEU A 89 14.01 -8.74 -9.12
C LEU A 89 14.60 -7.33 -9.32
N ASP A 90 15.54 -7.17 -10.24
CA ASP A 90 16.25 -5.89 -10.44
C ASP A 90 15.32 -4.70 -10.72
N PRO A 91 14.28 -4.79 -11.57
CA PRO A 91 13.33 -3.66 -11.75
C PRO A 91 12.57 -3.32 -10.47
N VAL A 92 12.15 -4.34 -9.71
CA VAL A 92 11.45 -4.15 -8.43
C VAL A 92 12.37 -3.49 -7.40
N LEU A 93 13.62 -3.94 -7.30
CA LEU A 93 14.62 -3.34 -6.40
C LEU A 93 14.96 -1.91 -6.82
N SER A 94 15.04 -1.64 -8.12
CA SER A 94 15.27 -0.28 -8.63
C SER A 94 14.14 0.67 -8.23
N ASP A 95 12.88 0.22 -8.32
CA ASP A 95 11.72 1.00 -7.87
C ASP A 95 11.73 1.22 -6.34
N ILE A 96 12.04 0.18 -5.56
CA ILE A 96 12.16 0.31 -4.10
C ILE A 96 13.26 1.31 -3.74
N CYS A 97 14.44 1.19 -4.34
CA CYS A 97 15.54 2.13 -4.14
C CYS A 97 15.13 3.56 -4.51
N ALA A 98 14.50 3.74 -5.66
CA ALA A 98 14.07 5.05 -6.15
C ALA A 98 12.99 5.68 -5.26
N MET A 99 12.02 4.89 -4.77
CA MET A 99 10.99 5.34 -3.84
C MET A 99 11.60 5.74 -2.50
N SER A 100 12.56 4.97 -1.97
CA SER A 100 13.29 5.32 -0.75
C SER A 100 14.07 6.63 -0.90
N ASN A 101 14.63 6.91 -2.07
CA ASN A 101 15.31 8.16 -2.39
C ASN A 101 14.38 9.34 -2.66
N SER A 102 13.08 9.07 -2.81
CA SER A 102 12.06 10.09 -3.12
C SER A 102 11.08 10.27 -1.96
N GLU A 103 9.79 10.19 -2.21
CA GLU A 103 8.74 10.41 -1.21
C GLU A 103 8.17 9.10 -0.62
N GLY A 104 8.83 7.98 -0.88
CA GLY A 104 8.27 6.66 -0.60
C GLY A 104 7.27 6.23 -1.67
N GLY A 105 6.51 5.16 -1.41
CA GLY A 105 5.51 4.71 -2.36
C GLY A 105 5.03 3.29 -2.13
N THR A 106 4.30 2.78 -3.09
CA THR A 106 3.72 1.44 -3.06
C THR A 106 3.96 0.71 -4.38
N LEU A 107 4.46 -0.51 -4.30
CA LEU A 107 4.56 -1.41 -5.46
C LEU A 107 3.54 -2.54 -5.34
N TYR A 108 2.97 -2.92 -6.46
CA TYR A 108 2.06 -4.05 -6.59
C TYR A 108 2.69 -5.11 -7.51
N LEU A 109 2.84 -6.34 -7.02
CA LEU A 109 3.49 -7.45 -7.71
C LEU A 109 2.48 -8.53 -8.06
N GLY A 110 2.48 -8.99 -9.29
CA GLY A 110 1.51 -9.93 -9.83
C GLY A 110 0.37 -9.26 -10.60
N VAL A 111 0.51 -7.96 -10.94
CA VAL A 111 -0.54 -7.22 -11.62
C VAL A 111 0.04 -6.13 -12.54
N SER A 112 -0.62 -5.91 -13.68
CA SER A 112 -0.33 -4.81 -14.61
C SER A 112 -0.93 -3.49 -14.12
N ALA A 113 -0.33 -2.36 -14.49
CA ALA A 113 -0.91 -1.04 -14.33
C ALA A 113 -2.21 -0.84 -15.14
N ASP A 114 -2.38 -1.59 -16.23
CA ASP A 114 -3.57 -1.54 -17.07
C ASP A 114 -4.76 -2.22 -16.36
N PRO A 115 -5.81 -1.47 -15.95
CA PRO A 115 -6.94 -2.03 -15.23
C PRO A 115 -7.80 -2.97 -16.06
N THR A 116 -7.66 -3.00 -17.38
CA THR A 116 -8.41 -3.89 -18.29
C THR A 116 -7.82 -5.30 -18.31
N GLN A 117 -6.55 -5.48 -17.92
CA GLN A 117 -5.91 -6.79 -17.88
C GLN A 117 -6.20 -7.47 -16.54
N PRO A 118 -6.56 -8.77 -16.52
CA PRO A 118 -6.77 -9.47 -15.26
C PRO A 118 -5.47 -9.59 -14.47
N PRO A 119 -5.51 -9.55 -13.12
CA PRO A 119 -4.35 -9.84 -12.30
C PRO A 119 -3.78 -11.23 -12.57
N VAL A 120 -2.47 -11.34 -12.74
CA VAL A 120 -1.78 -12.62 -12.88
C VAL A 120 -1.63 -13.31 -11.51
N GLY A 121 -1.36 -12.51 -10.50
CA GLY A 121 -1.09 -12.97 -9.14
C GLY A 121 0.32 -13.53 -8.96
N VAL A 122 0.58 -14.02 -7.75
CA VAL A 122 1.85 -14.69 -7.38
C VAL A 122 1.58 -16.16 -7.07
N ASP A 123 2.41 -17.07 -7.61
CA ASP A 123 2.20 -18.52 -7.47
C ASP A 123 2.51 -19.03 -6.05
N ASN A 124 3.52 -18.47 -5.40
CA ASN A 124 3.94 -18.86 -4.05
C ASN A 124 4.23 -17.62 -3.21
N LEU A 125 3.24 -17.21 -2.42
CA LEU A 125 3.30 -16.02 -1.62
C LEU A 125 4.49 -16.00 -0.65
N SER A 126 4.65 -17.05 0.15
CA SER A 126 5.69 -17.11 1.19
C SER A 126 7.09 -17.01 0.57
N ARG A 127 7.35 -17.79 -0.49
CA ARG A 127 8.63 -17.75 -1.20
C ARG A 127 8.88 -16.40 -1.87
N THR A 128 7.86 -15.79 -2.42
CA THR A 128 7.96 -14.45 -3.04
C THR A 128 8.36 -13.39 -2.03
N ILE A 129 7.68 -13.37 -0.86
CA ILE A 129 7.99 -12.43 0.21
C ILE A 129 9.41 -12.66 0.74
N GLU A 130 9.79 -13.89 1.03
CA GLU A 130 11.13 -14.23 1.53
C GLU A 130 12.22 -13.83 0.54
N SER A 131 12.05 -14.17 -0.75
CA SER A 131 13.01 -13.80 -1.80
C SER A 131 13.16 -12.29 -1.92
N LEU A 132 12.06 -11.56 -1.81
CA LEU A 132 12.07 -10.10 -1.90
C LEU A 132 12.75 -9.47 -0.68
N GLN A 133 12.42 -9.92 0.54
CA GLN A 133 13.06 -9.44 1.76
C GLN A 133 14.57 -9.68 1.76
N ASN A 134 15.00 -10.88 1.36
CA ASN A 134 16.43 -11.24 1.25
C ASN A 134 17.14 -10.38 0.19
N ALA A 135 16.50 -10.13 -0.96
CA ALA A 135 17.08 -9.31 -2.01
C ALA A 135 17.19 -7.83 -1.59
N ILE A 136 16.18 -7.27 -0.91
CA ILE A 136 16.22 -5.91 -0.37
C ILE A 136 17.37 -5.79 0.63
N ALA A 137 17.44 -6.68 1.61
CA ALA A 137 18.44 -6.62 2.67
C ALA A 137 19.88 -6.82 2.15
N SER A 138 20.06 -7.63 1.09
CA SER A 138 21.40 -7.93 0.56
C SER A 138 21.88 -6.94 -0.49
N LYS A 139 20.98 -6.32 -1.25
CA LYS A 139 21.35 -5.50 -2.41
C LYS A 139 21.19 -4.00 -2.21
N ILE A 140 20.31 -3.56 -1.32
CA ILE A 140 20.05 -2.12 -1.12
C ILE A 140 20.72 -1.66 0.17
N ALA A 141 21.57 -0.66 0.07
CA ALA A 141 22.24 -0.04 1.21
C ALA A 141 22.04 1.48 1.20
N PRO A 142 21.69 2.11 2.36
CA PRO A 142 21.21 1.47 3.59
C PRO A 142 19.96 0.60 3.35
N THR A 143 19.63 -0.31 4.27
CA THR A 143 18.41 -1.12 4.11
C THR A 143 17.17 -0.25 4.28
N PRO A 144 16.29 -0.16 3.27
CA PRO A 144 15.09 0.67 3.35
C PRO A 144 14.03 0.05 4.28
N GLU A 145 13.22 0.90 4.87
CA GLU A 145 12.05 0.47 5.63
C GLU A 145 10.92 0.11 4.67
N VAL A 146 10.52 -1.17 4.67
CA VAL A 146 9.45 -1.68 3.81
C VAL A 146 8.47 -2.54 4.61
N ALA A 147 7.18 -2.42 4.29
CA ALA A 147 6.15 -3.33 4.75
C ALA A 147 5.64 -4.15 3.56
N ILE A 148 5.58 -5.46 3.70
CA ILE A 148 5.17 -6.37 2.63
C ILE A 148 3.95 -7.15 3.11
N ASP A 149 2.86 -7.06 2.38
CA ASP A 149 1.63 -7.79 2.66
C ASP A 149 1.00 -8.37 1.37
N ALA A 150 -0.07 -9.13 1.53
CA ALA A 150 -0.80 -9.73 0.44
C ALA A 150 -2.21 -9.15 0.38
N LEU A 151 -2.66 -8.83 -0.82
CA LEU A 151 -4.02 -8.40 -1.12
C LEU A 151 -4.66 -9.37 -2.10
N GLU A 152 -5.95 -9.53 -2.00
CA GLU A 152 -6.74 -10.26 -3.01
C GLU A 152 -7.35 -9.27 -4.00
N SER A 153 -7.19 -9.56 -5.30
CA SER A 153 -7.83 -8.84 -6.40
C SER A 153 -8.31 -9.84 -7.43
N GLN A 154 -9.61 -9.83 -7.74
CA GLN A 154 -10.24 -10.74 -8.69
C GLN A 154 -9.87 -12.22 -8.46
N SER A 155 -9.89 -12.67 -7.20
CA SER A 155 -9.52 -14.05 -6.78
C SER A 155 -8.04 -14.41 -7.07
N ARG A 156 -7.17 -13.44 -7.21
CA ARG A 156 -5.72 -13.61 -7.33
C ARG A 156 -5.00 -12.91 -6.18
N ILE A 157 -3.93 -13.53 -5.71
CA ILE A 157 -3.10 -12.95 -4.67
C ILE A 157 -2.06 -12.03 -5.31
N VAL A 158 -2.07 -10.78 -4.91
CA VAL A 158 -1.15 -9.71 -5.32
C VAL A 158 -0.33 -9.31 -4.10
N VAL A 159 0.99 -9.20 -4.25
CA VAL A 159 1.86 -8.73 -3.16
C VAL A 159 1.95 -7.21 -3.24
N ARG A 160 1.69 -6.55 -2.11
CA ARG A 160 1.90 -5.12 -1.95
C ARG A 160 3.17 -4.88 -1.15
N VAL A 161 4.02 -3.98 -1.64
CA VAL A 161 5.23 -3.50 -0.98
C VAL A 161 5.08 -2.02 -0.72
N GLN A 162 4.94 -1.64 0.53
CA GLN A 162 4.92 -0.24 0.95
C GLN A 162 6.34 0.17 1.34
N VAL A 163 6.85 1.19 0.68
CA VAL A 163 8.20 1.72 0.88
C VAL A 163 8.09 3.06 1.58
N ALA A 164 8.69 3.17 2.76
CA ALA A 164 8.77 4.44 3.46
C ALA A 164 9.75 5.39 2.74
N ARG A 165 9.53 6.69 2.90
CA ARG A 165 10.55 7.68 2.52
C ARG A 165 11.82 7.45 3.35
N GLY A 166 12.96 7.37 2.68
CA GLY A 166 14.22 7.12 3.34
C GLY A 166 14.71 8.30 4.17
N ASN A 167 15.31 7.99 5.32
CA ASN A 167 15.89 8.98 6.24
C ASN A 167 17.42 9.05 6.14
N ASP A 168 18.05 8.07 5.51
CA ASP A 168 19.52 7.98 5.38
C ASP A 168 19.93 7.94 3.90
N LEU A 169 19.69 9.06 3.23
CA LEU A 169 19.94 9.24 1.80
C LEU A 169 21.44 9.39 1.48
N PRO A 170 21.91 8.90 0.32
CA PRO A 170 21.17 8.18 -0.71
C PRO A 170 21.18 6.67 -0.51
N TYR A 171 20.09 6.00 -0.86
CA TYR A 171 20.01 4.55 -0.99
C TYR A 171 20.59 4.11 -2.32
N ALA A 172 21.37 3.02 -2.32
CA ALA A 172 22.01 2.52 -3.53
C ALA A 172 21.90 1.00 -3.65
N ILE A 173 21.75 0.49 -4.87
CA ILE A 173 21.83 -0.94 -5.18
C ILE A 173 23.29 -1.28 -5.46
N ASP A 174 23.77 -2.42 -4.89
CA ASP A 174 25.14 -2.91 -5.02
C ASP A 174 26.18 -1.81 -4.69
N GLY A 175 25.85 -0.91 -3.77
CA GLY A 175 26.72 0.17 -3.29
C GLY A 175 27.05 1.27 -4.31
N SER A 176 26.49 1.23 -5.51
CA SER A 176 26.87 2.18 -6.57
C SER A 176 25.72 2.72 -7.42
N LYS A 177 24.62 1.98 -7.57
CA LYS A 177 23.51 2.34 -8.43
C LYS A 177 22.43 3.07 -7.63
N ILE A 178 22.41 4.38 -7.71
CA ILE A 178 21.41 5.22 -7.07
C ILE A 178 20.29 5.46 -8.07
N TYR A 179 19.07 5.07 -7.70
CA TYR A 179 17.88 5.29 -8.52
C TYR A 179 17.01 6.38 -7.93
N ILE A 180 16.35 7.12 -8.81
CA ILE A 180 15.33 8.11 -8.48
C ILE A 180 14.08 7.88 -9.29
N ARG A 181 12.96 8.37 -8.79
CA ARG A 181 11.69 8.27 -9.49
C ARG A 181 11.21 9.62 -9.95
N THR A 182 10.92 9.74 -11.25
CA THR A 182 10.37 10.94 -11.88
C THR A 182 9.07 10.58 -12.58
N GLY A 183 7.95 11.00 -12.02
CA GLY A 183 6.63 10.55 -12.49
C GLY A 183 6.51 9.01 -12.38
N ALA A 184 6.18 8.34 -13.46
CA ALA A 184 6.04 6.89 -13.50
C ALA A 184 7.35 6.13 -13.79
N GLU A 185 8.45 6.83 -14.06
CA GLU A 185 9.70 6.23 -14.50
C GLU A 185 10.75 6.19 -13.39
N THR A 186 11.50 5.10 -13.33
CA THR A 186 12.66 4.92 -12.46
C THR A 186 13.93 4.94 -13.30
N THR A 187 14.82 5.87 -12.97
CA THR A 187 16.08 6.10 -13.70
C THR A 187 17.26 6.17 -12.75
N LEU A 188 18.47 5.95 -13.28
CA LEU A 188 19.70 6.20 -12.53
C LEU A 188 19.82 7.70 -12.26
N ALA A 189 20.15 8.03 -11.02
CA ALA A 189 20.33 9.40 -10.59
C ALA A 189 21.55 10.03 -11.29
N ARG A 190 21.38 11.26 -11.78
CA ARG A 190 22.45 12.08 -12.33
C ARG A 190 23.24 12.74 -11.20
N ARG A 191 24.44 13.22 -11.51
CA ARG A 191 25.31 13.89 -10.53
C ARG A 191 24.60 14.92 -9.67
N ASP A 192 23.83 15.81 -10.28
CA ASP A 192 23.18 16.90 -9.55
C ASP A 192 22.03 16.42 -8.65
N GLU A 193 21.36 15.35 -9.04
CA GLU A 193 20.33 14.68 -8.25
C GLU A 193 20.95 13.97 -7.02
N ILE A 194 22.12 13.34 -7.22
CA ILE A 194 22.87 12.73 -6.10
C ILE A 194 23.30 13.81 -5.11
N VAL A 195 23.80 14.95 -5.59
CA VAL A 195 24.15 16.08 -4.71
C VAL A 195 22.94 16.56 -3.92
N GLN A 196 21.78 16.67 -4.56
CA GLN A 196 20.54 17.05 -3.86
C GLN A 196 20.13 16.02 -2.79
N LEU A 197 20.24 14.72 -3.06
CA LEU A 197 19.95 13.68 -2.08
C LEU A 197 20.86 13.79 -0.86
N VAL A 198 22.16 13.97 -1.07
CA VAL A 198 23.14 14.13 0.03
C VAL A 198 22.87 15.40 0.83
N THR A 199 22.56 16.52 0.15
CA THR A 199 22.32 17.80 0.85
C THR A 199 21.03 17.80 1.65
N ARG A 200 20.01 17.06 1.26
CA ARG A 200 18.78 16.88 2.06
C ARG A 200 19.03 16.25 3.43
N ASN A 201 20.08 15.47 3.56
CA ASN A 201 20.42 14.75 4.80
C ASN A 201 21.41 15.51 5.68
N LEU A 202 21.97 16.60 5.19
CA LEU A 202 22.86 17.42 6.00
C LEU A 202 22.01 18.23 7.00
N PRO A 203 22.34 18.21 8.30
CA PRO A 203 21.72 19.11 9.24
C PRO A 203 21.99 20.55 8.74
N VAL A 204 20.93 21.35 8.64
CA VAL A 204 21.08 22.80 8.38
C VAL A 204 22.01 23.32 9.46
N ALA A 205 23.26 23.56 9.11
CA ALA A 205 24.22 24.18 10.01
C ALA A 205 23.58 25.50 10.44
N SER A 206 23.16 25.54 11.72
CA SER A 206 22.66 26.76 12.33
C SER A 206 23.71 27.82 12.02
N ALA A 207 23.31 28.88 11.36
CA ALA A 207 24.20 29.99 11.00
C ALA A 207 24.96 30.35 12.26
N VAL A 208 26.28 30.09 12.24
CA VAL A 208 27.16 30.55 13.26
C VAL A 208 27.06 32.07 13.21
N SER A 209 26.31 32.64 14.15
CA SER A 209 26.31 34.08 14.38
C SER A 209 27.73 34.45 14.78
N VAL A 210 28.47 34.97 13.83
CA VAL A 210 29.75 35.63 14.10
C VAL A 210 29.44 36.78 15.05
N PRO A 211 29.96 36.78 16.28
CA PRO A 211 29.76 37.93 17.16
C PRO A 211 30.43 39.13 16.53
N ALA A 212 29.64 40.14 16.15
CA ALA A 212 30.09 41.45 15.70
C ALA A 212 30.67 42.18 16.94
N ASN A 213 31.90 41.87 17.31
CA ASN A 213 32.59 42.57 18.41
C ASN A 213 34.10 42.56 18.20
N VAL A 214 34.59 43.15 17.08
CA VAL A 214 35.96 43.67 16.98
C VAL A 214 35.90 44.91 16.07
N ALA A 215 35.33 45.99 16.57
CA ALA A 215 35.57 47.33 16.00
C ALA A 215 35.18 48.38 17.02
N THR A 216 35.98 48.56 18.08
CA THR A 216 36.05 49.83 18.81
C THR A 216 37.21 49.73 19.78
N ASN A 217 38.42 49.99 19.31
CA ASN A 217 39.56 50.51 20.12
C ASN A 217 40.71 50.89 19.22
N ALA A 218 40.54 52.00 18.45
CA ALA A 218 41.65 52.73 17.84
C ALA A 218 41.24 54.18 17.65
N GLN A 219 40.91 54.86 18.75
CA GLN A 219 40.79 56.33 18.74
C GLN A 219 40.85 56.89 20.13
N ALA A 220 42.06 56.91 20.73
CA ALA A 220 42.42 57.79 21.85
C ALA A 220 43.92 57.68 22.11
N ASP A 221 44.73 58.27 21.33
CA ASP A 221 45.99 58.86 21.77
C ASP A 221 46.58 59.81 20.73
N MET A 222 46.07 61.03 20.65
CA MET A 222 46.80 62.21 20.15
C MET A 222 46.58 63.32 21.13
N ARG A 223 47.43 63.34 22.17
CA ARG A 223 47.70 64.54 22.93
C ARG A 223 48.96 65.19 22.40
N GLU A 224 48.81 66.40 21.88
CA GLU A 224 49.87 67.33 21.57
C GLU A 224 50.67 67.60 22.82
N PRO A 225 52.01 67.85 22.74
CA PRO A 225 52.77 68.63 23.68
C PRO A 225 52.89 70.05 23.20
N ASN A 226 52.45 70.99 24.03
CA ASN A 226 52.78 72.37 24.02
C ASN A 226 54.29 72.62 24.35
N HIS A 227 54.87 73.61 23.64
CA HIS A 227 56.12 74.35 23.66
C HIS A 227 57.21 73.85 22.76
#